data_455bfbc4d42544b52cf4deed9e50021f
#
_entry.id   455bfbc4d42544b52cf4deed9e50021f
#
_cell.length_a   1.000
_cell.length_b   1.000
_cell.length_c   1.000
_cell.angle_alpha   90.00
_cell.angle_beta   90.00
_cell.angle_gamma   90.00
#
_symmetry.space_group_name_H-M   'P 1'
#
loop_
_entity.id
_entity.type
_entity.pdbx_description
1 polymer ?
#
loop_
_entity_poly.entity_id
_entity_poly.type
_entity_poly.pdbx_seq_one_letter_code
_entity_poly.pdbx_strand_id
1 'polypeptide(L)'
;MKLSTKGRYAVMAMSDLALQARRDAKRPVSLAEIGAREGISLSYLEQLFARLRRAGLVTSIRGAQGGYCLSDEAAKICIGDIIRAVDEP
;
A
#
# COMPACT_ATOMS: atom_id res chain seq x y z
N MET A 1 20.86 -7.38 -1.73
CA MET A 1 19.87 -6.94 -2.72
C MET A 1 19.52 -5.47 -2.48
N LYS A 2 19.62 -4.67 -3.52
CA LYS A 2 19.24 -3.26 -3.41
C LYS A 2 17.75 -3.10 -3.69
N LEU A 3 17.05 -2.45 -2.78
CA LEU A 3 15.69 -2.02 -3.04
C LEU A 3 15.71 -0.75 -3.89
N SER A 4 14.88 -0.71 -4.91
CA SER A 4 14.64 0.52 -5.64
C SER A 4 13.94 1.53 -4.74
N THR A 5 13.93 2.79 -5.13
CA THR A 5 13.17 3.82 -4.41
C THR A 5 11.69 3.46 -4.37
N LYS A 6 11.15 2.99 -5.51
CA LYS A 6 9.75 2.55 -5.58
C LYS A 6 9.49 1.39 -4.62
N GLY A 7 10.37 0.39 -4.63
CA GLY A 7 10.21 -0.78 -3.78
C GLY A 7 10.23 -0.42 -2.31
N ARG A 8 11.18 0.43 -1.91
CA ARG A 8 11.29 0.85 -0.52
C ARG A 8 10.05 1.60 -0.05
N TYR A 9 9.57 2.57 -0.84
CA TYR A 9 8.39 3.33 -0.47
C TYR A 9 7.12 2.48 -0.50
N ALA A 10 7.04 1.52 -1.43
CA ALA A 10 5.91 0.60 -1.46
C ALA A 10 5.87 -0.28 -0.20
N VAL A 11 7.02 -0.77 0.25
CA VAL A 11 7.10 -1.56 1.49
C VAL A 11 6.71 -0.70 2.69
N MET A 12 7.17 0.54 2.76
CA MET A 12 6.79 1.46 3.83
C MET A 12 5.28 1.67 3.88
N ALA A 13 4.68 1.94 2.72
CA ALA A 13 3.24 2.21 2.63
C ALA A 13 2.42 0.97 2.96
N MET A 14 2.84 -0.20 2.48
CA MET A 14 2.15 -1.44 2.77
C MET A 14 2.28 -1.83 4.24
N SER A 15 3.41 -1.53 4.86
CA SER A 15 3.61 -1.75 6.30
C SER A 15 2.69 -0.87 7.13
N ASP A 16 2.53 0.39 6.71
CA ASP A 16 1.59 1.31 7.35
C ASP A 16 0.16 0.76 7.25
N LEU A 17 -0.22 0.32 6.06
CA LEU A 17 -1.56 -0.23 5.83
C LEU A 17 -1.78 -1.49 6.69
N ALA A 18 -0.78 -2.35 6.77
CA ALA A 18 -0.88 -3.57 7.58
C ALA A 18 -1.04 -3.23 9.07
N LEU A 19 -0.32 -2.21 9.55
CA LEU A 19 -0.43 -1.79 10.94
C LEU A 19 -1.83 -1.24 11.25
N GLN A 20 -2.40 -0.45 10.33
CA GLN A 20 -3.76 0.05 10.50
C GLN A 20 -4.78 -1.09 10.48
N ALA A 21 -4.57 -2.09 9.62
CA ALA A 21 -5.45 -3.26 9.54
C ALA A 21 -5.48 -4.06 10.84
N ARG A 22 -4.38 -4.06 11.59
CA ARG A 22 -4.34 -4.72 12.90
C ARG A 22 -5.21 -4.01 13.93
N ARG A 23 -5.39 -2.70 13.78
CA ARG A 23 -6.23 -1.91 14.68
C ARG A 23 -7.71 -2.03 14.30
N ASP A 24 -8.00 -1.98 13.01
CA ASP A 24 -9.35 -2.10 12.49
C ASP A 24 -9.28 -2.63 11.06
N ALA A 25 -9.47 -3.93 10.90
CA ALA A 25 -9.33 -4.61 9.61
C ALA A 25 -10.36 -4.14 8.57
N LYS A 26 -11.48 -3.59 9.02
CA LYS A 26 -12.56 -3.18 8.12
C LYS A 26 -12.47 -1.72 7.69
N ARG A 27 -11.62 -0.93 8.34
CA ARG A 27 -11.52 0.48 8.04
C ARG A 27 -10.56 0.72 6.88
N PRO A 28 -11.02 1.27 5.75
CA PRO A 28 -10.10 1.65 4.67
C PRO A 28 -9.18 2.77 5.14
N VAL A 29 -7.97 2.81 4.57
CA VAL A 29 -7.00 3.84 4.89
C VAL A 29 -6.76 4.69 3.65
N SER A 30 -6.91 6.00 3.76
CA SER A 30 -6.68 6.88 2.64
C SER A 30 -5.19 7.05 2.36
N LEU A 31 -4.84 7.33 1.11
CA LEU A 31 -3.44 7.60 0.75
C LEU A 31 -2.94 8.88 1.42
N ALA A 32 -3.82 9.84 1.65
CA ALA A 32 -3.46 11.07 2.36
C ALA A 32 -2.98 10.76 3.79
N GLU A 33 -3.66 9.84 4.48
CA GLU A 33 -3.24 9.40 5.81
C GLU A 33 -1.87 8.74 5.77
N ILE A 34 -1.66 7.83 4.83
CA ILE A 34 -0.37 7.14 4.68
C ILE A 34 0.73 8.15 4.36
N GLY A 35 0.45 9.06 3.44
CA GLY A 35 1.42 10.10 3.06
C GLY A 35 1.83 10.97 4.23
N ALA A 36 0.86 11.36 5.06
CA ALA A 36 1.14 12.19 6.23
C ALA A 36 2.02 11.45 7.25
N ARG A 37 1.75 10.17 7.47
CA ARG A 37 2.52 9.37 8.44
C ARG A 37 3.91 9.01 7.94
N GLU A 38 4.02 8.66 6.67
CA GLU A 38 5.27 8.13 6.10
C GLU A 38 6.11 9.16 5.38
N GLY A 39 5.61 10.38 5.23
CA GLY A 39 6.34 11.43 4.54
C GLY A 39 6.47 11.18 3.04
N ILE A 40 5.44 10.63 2.41
CA ILE A 40 5.44 10.31 0.98
C ILE A 40 4.35 11.17 0.31
N SER A 41 4.68 11.73 -0.86
CA SER A 41 3.72 12.59 -1.57
C SER A 41 2.51 11.78 -2.03
N LEU A 42 1.35 12.43 -2.05
CA LEU A 42 0.11 11.79 -2.47
C LEU A 42 0.19 11.28 -3.90
N SER A 43 0.75 12.07 -4.81
CA SER A 43 0.84 11.68 -6.22
C SER A 43 1.72 10.45 -6.40
N TYR A 44 2.79 10.33 -5.62
CA TYR A 44 3.66 9.16 -5.69
C TYR A 44 2.93 7.92 -5.15
N LEU A 45 2.22 8.08 -4.03
CA LEU A 45 1.42 6.98 -3.48
C LEU A 45 0.34 6.52 -4.47
N GLU A 46 -0.28 7.45 -5.18
CA GLU A 46 -1.27 7.09 -6.20
C GLU A 46 -0.67 6.19 -7.28
N GLN A 47 0.55 6.51 -7.73
CA GLN A 47 1.25 5.67 -8.70
C GLN A 47 1.57 4.29 -8.15
N LEU A 48 2.09 4.22 -6.93
CA LEU A 48 2.43 2.95 -6.30
C LEU A 48 1.20 2.09 -6.08
N PHE A 49 0.12 2.68 -5.56
CA PHE A 49 -1.08 1.92 -5.24
C PHE A 49 -1.86 1.48 -6.47
N ALA A 50 -1.74 2.20 -7.59
CA ALA A 50 -2.29 1.72 -8.84
C ALA A 50 -1.64 0.38 -9.25
N ARG A 51 -0.33 0.27 -9.06
CA ARG A 51 0.40 -0.96 -9.35
C ARG A 51 0.10 -2.07 -8.35
N LEU A 52 0.05 -1.72 -7.08
CA LEU A 52 -0.27 -2.68 -6.01
C LEU A 52 -1.68 -3.25 -6.21
N ARG A 53 -2.63 -2.41 -6.59
CA ARG A 53 -4.00 -2.85 -6.86
C ARG A 53 -4.06 -3.78 -8.07
N ARG A 54 -3.36 -3.46 -9.15
CA ARG A 54 -3.29 -4.33 -10.33
C ARG A 54 -2.69 -5.69 -10.00
N ALA A 55 -1.74 -5.72 -9.10
CA ALA A 55 -1.11 -6.96 -8.66
C ALA A 55 -1.98 -7.75 -7.68
N GLY A 56 -3.11 -7.19 -7.27
CA GLY A 56 -4.03 -7.87 -6.35
C GLY A 56 -3.63 -7.83 -4.90
N LEU A 57 -2.72 -6.93 -4.51
CA LEU A 57 -2.24 -6.85 -3.12
C LEU A 57 -3.09 -5.94 -2.25
N VAL A 58 -3.81 -5.00 -2.86
CA VAL A 58 -4.73 -4.11 -2.16
C VAL A 58 -6.02 -3.98 -2.94
N THR A 59 -7.09 -3.61 -2.25
CA THR A 59 -8.38 -3.27 -2.85
C THR A 59 -8.71 -1.83 -2.49
N SER A 60 -9.42 -1.14 -3.39
CA SER A 60 -9.83 0.24 -3.14
C SER A 60 -11.32 0.29 -2.82
N ILE A 61 -11.67 1.20 -1.91
CA ILE A 61 -13.07 1.45 -1.53
C ILE A 61 -13.36 2.91 -1.80
N ARG A 62 -14.39 3.16 -2.60
CA ARG A 62 -14.78 4.51 -2.99
C ARG A 62 -15.59 5.21 -1.92
N GLY A 63 -15.63 6.54 -1.99
CA GLY A 63 -16.48 7.38 -1.17
C GLY A 63 -15.68 8.22 -0.18
N ALA A 64 -16.39 9.05 0.58
CA ALA A 64 -15.78 9.96 1.54
C ALA A 64 -15.03 9.22 2.65
N GLN A 65 -15.47 8.02 2.99
CA GLN A 65 -14.83 7.15 3.99
C GLN A 65 -14.00 6.07 3.31
N GLY A 66 -13.66 6.28 2.05
CA GLY A 66 -12.93 5.30 1.26
C GLY A 66 -11.43 5.33 1.49
N GLY A 67 -10.76 4.47 0.76
CA GLY A 67 -9.32 4.33 0.84
C GLY A 67 -8.91 2.95 0.36
N TYR A 68 -7.89 2.38 0.98
CA TYR A 68 -7.36 1.09 0.60
C TYR A 68 -7.36 0.12 1.77
N CYS A 69 -7.55 -1.15 1.44
CA CYS A 69 -7.42 -2.26 2.39
C CYS A 69 -6.48 -3.30 1.79
N LEU A 70 -5.85 -4.08 2.65
CA LEU A 70 -5.10 -5.25 2.17
C LEU A 70 -6.07 -6.24 1.54
N SER A 71 -5.64 -6.88 0.43
CA SER A 71 -6.45 -7.91 -0.23
C SER A 71 -6.49 -9.21 0.57
N ASP A 72 -5.48 -9.44 1.41
CA ASP A 72 -5.35 -10.64 2.20
C ASP A 72 -4.69 -10.26 3.53
N GLU A 73 -4.59 -11.22 4.43
CA GLU A 73 -3.88 -11.00 5.70
C GLU A 73 -2.44 -10.61 5.44
N ALA A 74 -1.93 -9.67 6.26
CA ALA A 74 -0.56 -9.17 6.10
C ALA A 74 0.47 -10.31 6.10
N ALA A 75 0.24 -11.35 6.92
CA ALA A 75 1.15 -12.49 7.01
C ALA A 75 1.28 -13.28 5.70
N LYS A 76 0.31 -13.16 4.81
CA LYS A 76 0.31 -13.86 3.52
C LYS A 76 0.89 -13.03 2.38
N ILE A 77 1.17 -11.76 2.62
CA ILE A 77 1.72 -10.86 1.61
C ILE A 77 3.24 -10.83 1.78
N CYS A 78 3.95 -11.27 0.75
CA CYS A 78 5.41 -11.31 0.78
C CYS A 78 5.99 -9.98 0.31
N ILE A 79 7.10 -9.56 0.92
CA ILE A 79 7.81 -8.35 0.51
C ILE A 79 8.20 -8.44 -0.97
N GLY A 80 8.63 -9.62 -1.43
CA GLY A 80 8.97 -9.84 -2.83
C GLY A 80 7.81 -9.52 -3.78
N ASP A 81 6.58 -9.84 -3.39
CA ASP A 81 5.40 -9.54 -4.20
C ASP A 81 5.18 -8.03 -4.31
N ILE A 82 5.41 -7.29 -3.21
CA ILE A 82 5.28 -5.84 -3.21
C ILE A 82 6.32 -5.22 -4.16
N ILE A 83 7.56 -5.66 -4.06
CA ILE A 83 8.65 -5.14 -4.90
C ILE A 83 8.36 -5.41 -6.37
N ARG A 84 7.96 -6.64 -6.71
CA ARG A 84 7.63 -6.99 -8.10
C ARG A 84 6.49 -6.15 -8.64
N ALA A 85 5.48 -5.90 -7.82
CA ALA A 85 4.31 -5.14 -8.26
C ALA A 85 4.67 -3.72 -8.72
N VAL A 86 5.62 -3.08 -8.06
CA VAL A 86 5.95 -1.68 -8.35
C VAL A 86 7.17 -1.52 -9.26
N ASP A 87 8.04 -2.51 -9.33
CA ASP A 87 9.25 -2.45 -10.16
C ASP A 87 9.05 -3.01 -11.57
N GLU A 88 8.00 -3.76 -11.81
CA GLU A 88 7.74 -4.28 -13.15
C GLU A 88 7.28 -3.16 -14.09
N PRO A 89 7.73 -3.21 -15.37
CA PRO A 89 7.36 -2.22 -16.38
C PRO A 89 5.86 -2.21 -16.68
#